data_b052973a4ef2b2cec4884fbd4cbea512
#
_entry.id   b052973a4ef2b2cec4884fbd4cbea512
#
_cell.length_a   1.000
_cell.length_b   1.000
_cell.length_c   1.000
_cell.angle_alpha   90.00
_cell.angle_beta   90.00
_cell.angle_gamma   90.00
#
_symmetry.space_group_name_H-M   'P 1'
#
loop_
_entity.id
_entity.type
_entity.pdbx_description
1 polymer ?
#
loop_
_entity_poly.entity_id
_entity_poly.type
_entity_poly.pdbx_seq_one_letter_code
_entity_poly.pdbx_strand_id
1 'polypeptide(L)' 'MQNIDYAAMYEQNADFKRYVDRYCVKHRISVAEALQHYLVQMAGRQYKEQAETIRKEE' A
#
# COMPACT_ATOMS: atom_id res chain seq x y z
N MET A 1 -4.97 -17.62 -4.27
CA MET A 1 -5.29 -16.27 -3.88
C MET A 1 -4.27 -15.76 -2.89
N GLN A 2 -3.70 -14.61 -3.14
CA GLN A 2 -2.68 -14.08 -2.24
C GLN A 2 -3.33 -13.11 -1.27
N ASN A 3 -3.07 -13.33 0.01
CA ASN A 3 -3.46 -12.38 1.04
C ASN A 3 -2.29 -11.44 1.28
N ILE A 4 -2.53 -10.17 0.99
CA ILE A 4 -1.53 -9.14 1.20
C ILE A 4 -1.77 -8.53 2.57
N ASP A 5 -0.71 -8.51 3.40
CA ASP A 5 -0.77 -7.81 4.67
C ASP A 5 -0.46 -6.33 4.41
N TYR A 6 -1.51 -5.56 4.23
CA TYR A 6 -1.36 -4.15 3.89
C TYR A 6 -0.75 -3.34 5.03
N ALA A 7 -0.97 -3.76 6.27
CA ALA A 7 -0.36 -3.08 7.41
C ALA A 7 1.16 -3.25 7.40
N ALA A 8 1.62 -4.47 7.14
CA ALA A 8 3.05 -4.72 7.03
C ALA A 8 3.64 -3.97 5.83
N MET A 9 2.91 -3.96 4.72
CA MET A 9 3.37 -3.26 3.53
C MET A 9 3.47 -1.76 3.78
N TYR A 10 2.54 -1.19 4.53
CA TYR A 10 2.59 0.21 4.90
C TYR A 10 3.88 0.55 5.62
N GLU A 11 4.37 -0.36 6.46
CA GLU A 11 5.59 -0.12 7.21
C GLU A 11 6.85 -0.38 6.38
N GLN A 12 6.78 -1.29 5.41
CA GLN A 12 7.97 -1.74 4.68
C GLN A 12 8.17 -1.03 3.35
N ASN A 13 7.11 -0.53 2.74
CA ASN A 13 7.19 0.11 1.43
C ASN A 13 6.96 1.61 1.58
N ALA A 14 8.03 2.39 1.38
CA ALA A 14 7.97 3.84 1.59
C ALA A 14 6.99 4.52 0.65
N ASP A 15 6.91 4.06 -0.60
CA ASP A 15 6.00 4.67 -1.57
C ASP A 15 4.55 4.41 -1.19
N PHE A 16 4.23 3.19 -0.77
CA PHE A 16 2.89 2.87 -0.34
C PHE A 16 2.53 3.63 0.93
N LYS A 17 3.47 3.73 1.86
CA LYS A 17 3.25 4.50 3.08
C LYS A 17 2.88 5.94 2.77
N ARG A 18 3.61 6.55 1.85
CA ARG A 18 3.34 7.93 1.45
C ARG A 18 1.96 8.06 0.82
N TYR A 19 1.59 7.11 -0.02
CA TYR A 19 0.26 7.10 -0.63
C TYR A 19 -0.83 7.01 0.44
N VAL A 20 -0.68 6.09 1.38
CA VAL A 20 -1.66 5.88 2.44
C VAL A 20 -1.77 7.12 3.32
N ASP A 21 -0.64 7.72 3.69
CA ASP A 21 -0.66 8.91 4.52
C ASP A 21 -1.41 10.05 3.84
N ARG A 22 -1.17 10.25 2.55
CA ARG A 22 -1.88 11.26 1.78
C ARG A 22 -3.38 10.99 1.74
N TYR A 23 -3.73 9.73 1.52
CA TYR A 23 -5.12 9.33 1.47
C TYR A 23 -5.82 9.61 2.79
N CYS A 24 -5.14 9.30 3.91
CA CYS A 24 -5.70 9.56 5.23
C CYS A 24 -5.95 11.04 5.46
N VAL A 25 -5.01 11.90 5.08
CA VAL A 25 -5.16 13.33 5.24
C VAL A 25 -6.31 13.86 4.38
N LYS A 26 -6.36 13.41 3.14
CA LYS A 26 -7.38 13.88 2.20
C LYS A 26 -8.78 13.50 2.65
N HIS A 27 -8.95 12.30 3.15
CA HIS A 27 -10.27 11.79 3.53
C HIS A 27 -10.54 11.87 5.03
N ARG A 28 -9.57 12.34 5.80
CA ARG A 28 -9.70 12.51 7.26
C ARG A 28 -10.08 11.19 7.94
N ILE A 29 -9.34 10.15 7.60
CA ILE A 29 -9.53 8.83 8.18
C ILE A 29 -8.21 8.32 8.76
N SER A 30 -8.29 7.27 9.58
CA SER A 30 -7.10 6.67 10.17
C SER A 30 -6.41 5.75 9.15
N VAL A 31 -5.15 5.42 9.45
CA VAL A 31 -4.41 4.47 8.62
C VAL A 31 -5.12 3.11 8.59
N ALA A 32 -5.58 2.64 9.76
CA ALA A 32 -6.28 1.36 9.81
C ALA A 32 -7.50 1.35 8.89
N GLU A 33 -8.24 2.45 8.88
CA GLU A 33 -9.40 2.56 8.02
C GLU A 33 -9.02 2.64 6.55
N ALA A 34 -7.97 3.41 6.24
CA ALA A 34 -7.51 3.55 4.86
C ALA A 34 -7.08 2.21 4.29
N LEU A 35 -6.42 1.38 5.09
CA LEU A 35 -5.93 0.08 4.63
C LEU A 35 -7.05 -0.89 4.27
N GLN A 36 -8.28 -0.58 4.69
CA GLN A 36 -9.44 -1.40 4.33
C GLN A 36 -10.16 -0.90 3.09
N HIS A 37 -9.78 0.27 2.58
CA HIS A 37 -10.42 0.83 1.40
C HIS A 37 -9.94 0.12 0.14
N TYR A 38 -10.89 -0.13 -0.75
CA TYR A 38 -10.62 -0.82 -2.01
C TYR A 38 -9.54 -0.12 -2.84
N LEU A 39 -9.64 1.20 -2.95
CA LEU A 39 -8.68 1.97 -3.75
C LEU A 39 -7.27 1.89 -3.19
N VAL A 40 -7.15 1.92 -1.87
CA VAL A 40 -5.85 1.81 -1.22
C VAL A 40 -5.27 0.42 -1.44
N GLN A 41 -6.10 -0.61 -1.37
CA GLN A 41 -5.64 -1.97 -1.59
C GLN A 41 -5.20 -2.18 -3.03
N MET A 42 -5.90 -1.58 -3.98
CA MET A 42 -5.47 -1.65 -5.38
C MET A 42 -4.10 -1.02 -5.58
N ALA A 43 -3.89 0.16 -4.98
CA ALA A 43 -2.60 0.82 -5.06
C ALA A 43 -1.52 -0.04 -4.41
N GLY A 44 -1.83 -0.68 -3.30
CA GLY A 44 -0.89 -1.56 -2.62
C GLY A 44 -0.44 -2.71 -3.52
N ARG A 45 -1.37 -3.30 -4.23
CA ARG A 45 -1.03 -4.38 -5.16
C ARG A 45 -0.07 -3.90 -6.24
N GLN A 46 -0.30 -2.72 -6.78
CA GLN A 46 0.56 -2.17 -7.82
C GLN A 46 1.96 -1.90 -7.29
N TYR A 47 2.08 -1.33 -6.11
CA TYR A 47 3.38 -1.08 -5.51
C TYR A 47 4.12 -2.37 -5.23
N LYS A 48 3.41 -3.39 -4.79
CA LYS A 48 4.03 -4.68 -4.53
C LYS A 48 4.55 -5.30 -5.82
N GLU A 49 3.78 -5.25 -6.89
CA GLU A 49 4.20 -5.80 -8.17
C GLU A 49 5.41 -5.06 -8.71
N GLN A 50 5.45 -3.74 -8.58
CA GLN A 50 6.59 -2.96 -9.03
C GLN A 50 7.86 -3.32 -8.27
N ALA A 51 7.75 -3.51 -6.97
CA ALA A 51 8.90 -3.90 -6.15
C ALA A 51 9.42 -5.27 -6.56
N GLU A 52 8.50 -6.22 -6.78
CA GLU A 52 8.90 -7.55 -7.20
C GLU A 52 9.53 -7.57 -8.58
N THR A 53 9.01 -6.77 -9.50
CA THR A 53 9.56 -6.66 -10.84
C THR A 53 10.99 -6.12 -10.81
N ILE A 54 11.21 -5.09 -10.00
CA ILE A 54 12.55 -4.53 -9.86
C ILE A 54 13.52 -5.57 -9.35
N ARG A 55 13.10 -6.36 -8.36
CA ARG A 55 13.95 -7.40 -7.81
C ARG A 55 14.31 -8.46 -8.84
N LYS A 56 13.34 -8.82 -9.67
CA LYS A 56 13.58 -9.88 -10.66
C LYS A 56 14.57 -9.46 -11.73
N GLU A 57 14.65 -8.17 -12.00
CA GLU A 57 15.57 -7.69 -13.02
C GLU A 57 17.02 -7.65 -12.56
N GLU A 58 17.24 -7.73 -11.28
CA GLU A 58 18.58 -7.81 -10.76
C GLU A 58 19.08 -9.23 -10.79
#